data_46480c02c1abfbd2b0ba99ca98093ac0
#
_entry.id   46480c02c1abfbd2b0ba99ca98093ac0
#
_cell.length_a   1.000
_cell.length_b   1.000
_cell.length_c   1.000
_cell.angle_alpha   90.00
_cell.angle_beta   90.00
_cell.angle_gamma   90.00
#
_symmetry.space_group_name_H-M   'P 1'
#
loop_
_entity.id
_entity.type
_entity.pdbx_description
1 polymer ?
#
loop_
_entity_poly.entity_id
_entity_poly.type
_entity_poly.pdbx_seq_one_letter_code
_entity_poly.pdbx_strand_id
1 'polypeptide(L)'
;SDVYKRQDVSPQILNLSVGAPFQPFSRAPQIRYRYTNKNFQLTGAAVWQSQYTSQGPEGKTHKYLKQSCIPEFYVGADYKNGGLLAGVGIELLSLKPRTESIVNTDKYKVDERITTLSYEAHVKYTNKDWFIAAKSVLGSNLTQASGLGGFGIKSVNEQTGEQEYTPIRFSSSW
;
A
#
# COMPACT_ATOMS: atom_id res chain seq x y z
N SER A 1 12.93 -2.21 5.63
CA SER A 1 12.58 -3.47 4.99
C SER A 1 11.16 -3.39 4.46
N ASP A 2 10.89 -4.05 3.37
CA ASP A 2 9.71 -3.86 2.54
C ASP A 2 8.52 -4.69 3.02
N VAL A 3 7.36 -4.09 3.20
CA VAL A 3 6.12 -4.81 3.53
C VAL A 3 5.70 -5.67 2.34
N TYR A 4 5.80 -5.12 1.13
CA TYR A 4 5.40 -5.80 -0.10
C TYR A 4 6.48 -6.69 -0.73
N LYS A 5 7.70 -6.58 -0.24
CA LYS A 5 8.82 -7.32 -0.80
C LYS A 5 9.01 -8.63 -0.05
N ARG A 6 8.25 -9.62 -0.45
CA ARG A 6 8.55 -10.99 -0.10
C ARG A 6 9.54 -11.53 -1.12
N GLN A 7 10.80 -11.56 -0.74
CA GLN A 7 11.90 -12.01 -1.61
C GLN A 7 11.66 -13.42 -2.16
N ASP A 8 10.95 -14.24 -1.41
CA ASP A 8 10.64 -15.63 -1.79
C ASP A 8 9.72 -15.74 -3.00
N VAL A 9 8.90 -14.71 -3.27
CA VAL A 9 7.93 -14.67 -4.39
C VAL A 9 8.11 -13.45 -5.29
N SER A 10 9.19 -12.71 -5.14
CA SER A 10 9.52 -11.61 -6.06
C SER A 10 10.00 -12.17 -7.39
N PRO A 11 9.60 -11.56 -8.53
CA PRO A 11 10.11 -11.98 -9.83
C PRO A 11 11.64 -11.81 -9.86
N GLN A 12 12.33 -12.84 -10.34
CA GLN A 12 13.79 -12.83 -10.51
C GLN A 12 14.11 -12.16 -11.86
N ILE A 13 14.04 -10.84 -11.90
CA ILE A 13 14.36 -10.04 -13.07
C ILE A 13 15.57 -9.15 -12.80
N LEU A 14 16.40 -8.97 -13.83
CA LEU A 14 17.52 -8.02 -13.83
C LEU A 14 16.99 -6.57 -13.96
N ASN A 15 16.15 -6.16 -13.02
CA ASN A 15 15.58 -4.82 -13.01
C ASN A 15 15.88 -4.14 -11.66
N LEU A 16 16.54 -2.99 -11.72
CA LEU A 16 16.88 -2.19 -10.54
C LEU A 16 15.64 -1.67 -9.79
N SER A 17 14.51 -1.51 -10.48
CA SER A 17 13.23 -1.08 -9.89
C SER A 17 12.44 -2.22 -9.26
N VAL A 18 12.94 -3.45 -9.26
CA VAL A 18 12.34 -4.61 -8.57
C VAL A 18 10.88 -4.86 -8.99
N GLY A 19 10.53 -4.56 -10.25
CA GLY A 19 9.18 -4.74 -10.79
C GLY A 19 8.22 -3.58 -10.59
N ALA A 20 8.65 -2.45 -10.01
CA ALA A 20 7.79 -1.26 -9.93
C ALA A 20 7.47 -0.73 -11.35
N PRO A 21 6.26 -0.21 -11.59
CA PRO A 21 5.19 0.09 -10.63
C PRO A 21 4.21 -1.07 -10.39
N PHE A 22 4.39 -2.21 -11.03
CA PHE A 22 3.47 -3.36 -10.93
C PHE A 22 3.63 -4.13 -9.63
N GLN A 23 4.82 -4.08 -9.03
CA GLN A 23 5.07 -4.59 -7.69
C GLN A 23 5.35 -3.42 -6.75
N PRO A 24 4.43 -3.07 -5.85
CA PRO A 24 4.66 -2.05 -4.84
C PRO A 24 5.78 -2.44 -3.89
N PHE A 25 6.63 -1.48 -3.55
CA PHE A 25 7.63 -1.65 -2.50
C PHE A 25 7.94 -0.32 -1.82
N SER A 26 8.36 -0.38 -0.57
CA SER A 26 8.86 0.78 0.15
C SER A 26 9.97 0.40 1.11
N ARG A 27 10.76 1.39 1.52
CA ARG A 27 11.76 1.29 2.59
C ARG A 27 11.46 2.36 3.62
N ALA A 28 10.78 1.98 4.69
CA ALA A 28 10.32 2.91 5.72
C ALA A 28 10.56 2.34 7.11
N PRO A 29 10.69 3.18 8.14
CA PRO A 29 10.66 2.73 9.52
C PRO A 29 9.38 1.95 9.79
N GLN A 30 9.51 0.82 10.47
CA GLN A 30 8.35 -0.03 10.76
C GLN A 30 8.52 -0.80 12.06
N ILE A 31 7.42 -1.06 12.71
CA ILE A 31 7.31 -2.05 13.77
C ILE A 31 6.62 -3.27 13.18
N ARG A 32 7.25 -4.44 13.31
CA ARG A 32 6.72 -5.69 12.77
C ARG A 32 6.69 -6.76 13.84
N TYR A 33 5.54 -7.39 13.97
CA TYR A 33 5.37 -8.61 14.75
C TYR A 33 5.19 -9.80 13.82
N ARG A 34 5.89 -10.89 14.12
CA ARG A 34 5.81 -12.13 13.35
C ARG A 34 5.63 -13.31 14.29
N TYR A 35 4.55 -14.03 14.09
CA TYR A 35 4.29 -15.30 14.74
C TYR A 35 4.50 -16.43 13.74
N THR A 36 5.31 -17.42 14.11
CA THR A 36 5.61 -18.57 13.26
C THR A 36 5.30 -19.85 14.01
N ASN A 37 4.50 -20.71 13.42
CA ASN A 37 4.19 -22.03 13.93
C ASN A 37 4.33 -23.04 12.78
N LYS A 38 5.16 -24.09 12.98
CA LYS A 38 5.45 -25.15 11.97
C LYS A 38 5.32 -24.67 10.51
N ASN A 39 4.08 -24.69 10.00
CA ASN A 39 3.75 -24.43 8.61
C ASN A 39 3.10 -23.04 8.38
N PHE A 40 2.69 -22.35 9.45
CA PHE A 40 2.00 -21.06 9.35
C PHE A 40 2.86 -19.92 9.88
N GLN A 41 2.80 -18.79 9.19
CA GLN A 41 3.39 -17.54 9.62
C GLN A 41 2.36 -16.43 9.52
N LEU A 42 2.10 -15.74 10.62
CA LEU A 42 1.32 -14.52 10.66
C LEU A 42 2.28 -13.32 10.79
N THR A 43 2.02 -12.28 10.05
CA THR A 43 2.82 -11.05 10.10
C THR A 43 1.89 -9.86 10.27
N GLY A 44 2.12 -9.05 11.29
CA GLY A 44 1.51 -7.73 11.45
C GLY A 44 2.60 -6.67 11.37
N ALA A 45 2.35 -5.56 10.70
CA ALA A 45 3.30 -4.45 10.63
C ALA A 45 2.58 -3.10 10.64
N ALA A 46 3.21 -2.12 11.31
CA ALA A 46 2.89 -0.71 11.20
C ALA A 46 4.09 -0.01 10.53
N VAL A 47 3.86 0.66 9.41
CA VAL A 47 4.89 1.23 8.55
C VAL A 47 4.73 2.75 8.50
N TRP A 48 5.80 3.48 8.80
CA TRP A 48 5.80 4.93 8.81
C TRP A 48 6.39 5.49 7.52
N GLN A 49 5.53 5.93 6.61
CA GLN A 49 5.93 6.34 5.25
C GLN A 49 5.94 7.86 5.04
N SER A 50 6.11 8.66 6.07
CA SER A 50 6.06 10.13 5.99
C SER A 50 7.08 10.77 5.03
N GLN A 51 8.15 10.06 4.67
CA GLN A 51 9.18 10.49 3.71
C GLN A 51 8.80 10.21 2.25
N TYR A 52 7.76 9.43 1.99
CA TYR A 52 7.31 9.13 0.64
C TYR A 52 6.28 10.14 0.14
N THR A 53 6.04 10.11 -1.16
CA THR A 53 5.03 10.94 -1.83
C THR A 53 3.84 10.09 -2.25
N SER A 54 2.64 10.64 -2.16
CA SER A 54 1.44 10.04 -2.73
C SER A 54 0.87 10.94 -3.83
N GLN A 55 0.24 10.33 -4.83
CA GLN A 55 -0.37 11.05 -5.96
C GLN A 55 -1.83 11.37 -5.65
N GLY A 56 -2.17 12.64 -5.70
CA GLY A 56 -3.53 13.13 -5.46
C GLY A 56 -3.83 14.42 -6.26
N PRO A 57 -4.89 15.14 -5.93
CA PRO A 57 -5.34 16.33 -6.68
C PRO A 57 -4.30 17.44 -6.82
N GLU A 58 -3.45 17.64 -5.81
CA GLU A 58 -2.34 18.61 -5.84
C GLU A 58 -1.05 18.03 -6.47
N GLY A 59 -1.15 16.89 -7.16
CA GLY A 59 -0.02 16.19 -7.71
C GLY A 59 0.67 15.26 -6.70
N LYS A 60 1.94 14.97 -6.95
CA LYS A 60 2.76 14.06 -6.14
C LYS A 60 3.42 14.81 -4.98
N THR A 61 2.93 14.58 -3.75
CA THR A 61 3.41 15.33 -2.57
C THR A 61 3.55 14.45 -1.33
N HIS A 62 4.43 14.88 -0.40
CA HIS A 62 4.60 14.29 0.93
C HIS A 62 3.48 14.70 1.92
N LYS A 63 2.77 15.80 1.63
CA LYS A 63 1.80 16.40 2.56
C LYS A 63 0.75 15.40 3.02
N TYR A 64 0.19 14.62 2.11
CA TYR A 64 -0.90 13.69 2.40
C TYR A 64 -0.54 12.65 3.47
N LEU A 65 0.68 12.10 3.41
CA LEU A 65 1.19 11.14 4.38
C LEU A 65 1.57 11.81 5.70
N LYS A 66 2.24 12.97 5.65
CA LYS A 66 2.63 13.73 6.85
C LYS A 66 1.44 14.24 7.65
N GLN A 67 0.42 14.75 6.99
CA GLN A 67 -0.79 15.26 7.63
C GLN A 67 -1.68 14.15 8.21
N SER A 68 -1.57 12.93 7.70
CA SER A 68 -2.32 11.78 8.20
C SER A 68 -1.95 11.43 9.63
N CYS A 69 -0.66 11.47 9.99
CA CYS A 69 -0.12 11.02 11.28
C CYS A 69 -0.48 9.57 11.65
N ILE A 70 -1.08 8.80 10.74
CA ILE A 70 -1.44 7.41 10.94
C ILE A 70 -0.47 6.54 10.13
N PRO A 71 0.20 5.55 10.74
CA PRO A 71 1.01 4.60 9.99
C PRO A 71 0.14 3.73 9.08
N GLU A 72 0.74 3.22 8.04
CA GLU A 72 0.17 2.17 7.22
C GLU A 72 0.20 0.85 8.00
N PHE A 73 -0.91 0.12 8.00
CA PHE A 73 -1.02 -1.17 8.67
C PHE A 73 -1.07 -2.29 7.64
N TYR A 74 -0.29 -3.33 7.91
CA TYR A 74 -0.27 -4.54 7.10
C TYR A 74 -0.50 -5.76 7.97
N VAL A 75 -1.34 -6.68 7.51
CA VAL A 75 -1.54 -8.00 8.10
C VAL A 75 -1.44 -9.05 7.00
N GLY A 76 -0.63 -10.08 7.21
CA GLY A 76 -0.46 -11.16 6.25
C GLY A 76 -0.37 -12.51 6.92
N ALA A 77 -0.84 -13.54 6.21
CA ALA A 77 -0.76 -14.94 6.61
C ALA A 77 -0.11 -15.76 5.50
N ASP A 78 0.85 -16.59 5.87
CA ASP A 78 1.57 -17.48 4.97
C ASP A 78 1.46 -18.92 5.45
N TYR A 79 1.33 -19.81 4.50
CA TYR A 79 1.45 -21.24 4.69
C TYR A 79 2.65 -21.77 3.91
N LYS A 80 3.51 -22.55 4.59
CA LYS A 80 4.71 -23.15 4.00
C LYS A 80 4.78 -24.62 4.37
N ASN A 81 4.80 -25.47 3.35
CA ASN A 81 4.94 -26.91 3.56
C ASN A 81 5.58 -27.59 2.33
N GLY A 82 6.62 -28.40 2.54
CA GLY A 82 7.26 -29.23 1.50
C GLY A 82 7.75 -28.40 0.32
N GLY A 83 7.72 -27.67 -0.31
CA GLY A 83 8.08 -26.80 -1.44
C GLY A 83 6.98 -25.79 -1.77
N LEU A 84 5.82 -25.90 -1.14
CA LEU A 84 4.70 -24.98 -1.31
C LEU A 84 4.83 -23.80 -0.33
N LEU A 85 4.74 -22.59 -0.86
CA LEU A 85 4.54 -21.35 -0.13
C LEU A 85 3.28 -20.68 -0.71
N ALA A 86 2.30 -20.42 0.11
CA ALA A 86 1.10 -19.70 -0.28
C ALA A 86 0.75 -18.66 0.81
N GLY A 87 0.26 -17.51 0.43
CA GLY A 87 -0.09 -16.49 1.41
C GLY A 87 -1.00 -15.41 0.86
N VAL A 88 -1.59 -14.70 1.80
CA VAL A 88 -2.46 -13.54 1.57
C VAL A 88 -2.08 -12.40 2.50
N GLY A 89 -2.35 -11.18 2.08
CA GLY A 89 -2.12 -10.00 2.89
C GLY A 89 -3.14 -8.90 2.62
N ILE A 90 -3.35 -8.10 3.63
CA ILE A 90 -4.23 -6.92 3.58
C ILE A 90 -3.44 -5.74 4.12
N GLU A 91 -3.55 -4.62 3.43
CA GLU A 91 -2.98 -3.34 3.82
C GLU A 91 -4.07 -2.30 3.97
N LEU A 92 -3.93 -1.48 4.99
CA LEU A 92 -4.77 -0.32 5.26
C LEU A 92 -3.90 0.93 5.28
N LEU A 93 -4.19 1.87 4.39
CA LEU A 93 -3.56 3.17 4.31
C LEU A 93 -4.59 4.26 4.55
N SER A 94 -4.26 5.23 5.42
CA SER A 94 -5.07 6.43 5.64
C SER A 94 -4.26 7.67 5.31
N LEU A 95 -4.78 8.53 4.44
CA LEU A 95 -4.19 9.80 4.03
C LEU A 95 -5.06 10.96 4.47
N LYS A 96 -4.44 12.11 4.71
CA LYS A 96 -5.12 13.37 4.98
C LYS A 96 -4.74 14.41 3.92
N PRO A 97 -5.56 14.59 2.88
CA PRO A 97 -5.23 15.47 1.75
C PRO A 97 -5.12 16.93 2.16
N ARG A 98 -6.04 17.42 3.02
CA ARG A 98 -6.05 18.81 3.46
C ARG A 98 -6.43 18.92 4.94
N THR A 99 -6.03 20.03 5.54
CA THR A 99 -6.38 20.43 6.91
C THR A 99 -7.20 21.70 6.95
N GLU A 100 -7.21 22.46 5.84
CA GLU A 100 -7.91 23.73 5.68
C GLU A 100 -8.54 23.80 4.29
N SER A 101 -9.69 24.44 4.21
CA SER A 101 -10.31 24.87 2.95
C SER A 101 -10.49 26.40 2.97
N ILE A 102 -10.52 27.02 1.79
CA ILE A 102 -10.73 28.46 1.63
C ILE A 102 -11.97 28.62 0.74
N VAL A 103 -12.99 29.29 1.27
CA VAL A 103 -14.20 29.67 0.53
C VAL A 103 -14.41 31.16 0.69
N ASN A 104 -14.45 31.90 -0.41
CA ASN A 104 -14.66 33.37 -0.42
C ASN A 104 -13.76 34.18 0.53
N THR A 105 -12.48 33.78 0.68
CA THR A 105 -11.48 34.40 1.58
C THR A 105 -11.50 33.85 3.02
N ASP A 106 -12.55 33.19 3.46
CA ASP A 106 -12.62 32.61 4.79
C ASP A 106 -11.96 31.22 4.82
N LYS A 107 -11.18 30.99 5.90
CA LYS A 107 -10.50 29.70 6.14
C LYS A 107 -11.35 28.83 7.06
N TYR A 108 -11.64 27.63 6.59
CA TYR A 108 -12.35 26.60 7.36
C TYR A 108 -11.38 25.46 7.67
N LYS A 109 -11.37 25.02 8.92
CA LYS A 109 -10.65 23.81 9.30
C LYS A 109 -11.44 22.59 8.83
N VAL A 110 -10.81 21.73 8.03
CA VAL A 110 -11.42 20.51 7.52
C VAL A 110 -10.65 19.28 7.99
N ASP A 111 -11.34 18.17 8.16
CA ASP A 111 -10.75 16.88 8.52
C ASP A 111 -11.00 15.84 7.42
N GLU A 112 -10.59 16.20 6.23
CA GLU A 112 -10.74 15.35 5.06
C GLU A 112 -9.76 14.20 5.11
N ARG A 113 -10.27 12.98 5.00
CA ARG A 113 -9.47 11.77 5.07
C ARG A 113 -9.90 10.76 4.00
N ILE A 114 -8.93 10.09 3.42
CA ILE A 114 -9.16 8.95 2.54
C ILE A 114 -8.49 7.71 3.12
N THR A 115 -9.26 6.65 3.33
CA THR A 115 -8.76 5.36 3.80
C THR A 115 -8.93 4.34 2.69
N THR A 116 -7.87 3.63 2.37
CA THR A 116 -7.82 2.65 1.29
C THR A 116 -7.37 1.29 1.79
N LEU A 117 -7.95 0.24 1.20
CA LEU A 117 -7.58 -1.15 1.44
C LEU A 117 -6.95 -1.72 0.17
N SER A 118 -5.87 -2.46 0.36
CA SER A 118 -5.21 -3.22 -0.70
C SER A 118 -5.03 -4.66 -0.25
N TYR A 119 -5.08 -5.57 -1.22
CA TYR A 119 -4.99 -7.01 -0.99
C TYR A 119 -3.88 -7.60 -1.83
N GLU A 120 -3.16 -8.56 -1.28
CA GLU A 120 -2.22 -9.38 -2.02
C GLU A 120 -2.50 -10.87 -1.80
N ALA A 121 -2.26 -11.66 -2.83
CA ALA A 121 -2.23 -13.10 -2.74
C ALA A 121 -1.04 -13.62 -3.53
N HIS A 122 -0.37 -14.66 -3.02
CA HIS A 122 0.76 -15.25 -3.71
C HIS A 122 0.83 -16.75 -3.48
N VAL A 123 1.39 -17.45 -4.45
CA VAL A 123 1.71 -18.86 -4.37
C VAL A 123 3.03 -19.12 -5.06
N LYS A 124 3.85 -19.96 -4.47
CA LYS A 124 5.09 -20.48 -5.07
C LYS A 124 5.22 -21.94 -4.74
N TYR A 125 5.48 -22.73 -5.77
CA TYR A 125 5.85 -24.11 -5.61
C TYR A 125 7.27 -24.33 -6.13
N THR A 126 8.13 -24.90 -5.31
CA THR A 126 9.53 -25.17 -5.63
C THR A 126 9.78 -26.66 -5.56
N ASN A 127 10.29 -27.23 -6.65
CA ASN A 127 10.85 -28.57 -6.73
C ASN A 127 12.39 -28.46 -6.84
N LYS A 128 13.07 -29.60 -6.88
CA LYS A 128 14.55 -29.64 -6.96
C LYS A 128 15.10 -28.86 -8.16
N ASP A 129 14.46 -29.00 -9.32
CA ASP A 129 14.98 -28.51 -10.60
C ASP A 129 14.22 -27.31 -11.16
N TRP A 130 13.03 -26.99 -10.60
CA TRP A 130 12.18 -25.90 -11.13
C TRP A 130 11.30 -25.30 -10.03
N PHE A 131 10.78 -24.12 -10.31
CA PHE A 131 9.76 -23.49 -9.48
C PHE A 131 8.70 -22.80 -10.35
N ILE A 132 7.49 -22.71 -9.83
CA ILE A 132 6.41 -21.88 -10.36
C ILE A 132 6.00 -20.90 -9.27
N ALA A 133 5.85 -19.64 -9.63
CA ALA A 133 5.37 -18.60 -8.73
C ALA A 133 4.32 -17.74 -9.41
N ALA A 134 3.28 -17.39 -8.67
CA ALA A 134 2.28 -16.43 -9.08
C ALA A 134 1.97 -15.47 -7.92
N LYS A 135 1.73 -14.21 -8.25
CA LYS A 135 1.32 -13.20 -7.29
C LYS A 135 0.26 -12.30 -7.91
N SER A 136 -0.73 -11.91 -7.12
CA SER A 136 -1.74 -10.93 -7.51
C SER A 136 -1.83 -9.85 -6.43
N VAL A 137 -2.00 -8.61 -6.89
CA VAL A 137 -2.22 -7.43 -6.04
C VAL A 137 -3.46 -6.72 -6.54
N LEU A 138 -4.42 -6.51 -5.65
CA LEU A 138 -5.58 -5.66 -5.86
C LEU A 138 -5.40 -4.43 -4.98
N GLY A 139 -5.00 -3.33 -5.58
CA GLY A 139 -4.57 -2.15 -4.86
C GLY A 139 -5.48 -0.94 -5.06
N SER A 140 -5.44 -0.07 -4.06
CA SER A 140 -6.06 1.25 -4.11
C SER A 140 -5.05 2.26 -3.59
N ASN A 141 -4.61 3.20 -4.46
CA ASN A 141 -3.71 4.27 -4.06
C ASN A 141 -2.39 3.79 -3.42
N LEU A 142 -1.61 2.96 -4.12
CA LEU A 142 -0.30 2.47 -3.67
C LEU A 142 0.88 3.31 -4.18
N THR A 143 0.66 4.55 -4.55
CA THR A 143 1.70 5.42 -5.13
C THR A 143 2.84 5.75 -4.17
N GLN A 144 2.59 5.74 -2.86
CA GLN A 144 3.63 5.88 -1.83
C GLN A 144 4.60 4.69 -1.79
N ALA A 145 4.14 3.52 -2.20
CA ALA A 145 4.94 2.30 -2.28
C ALA A 145 5.50 2.06 -3.69
N SER A 146 5.65 3.10 -4.50
CA SER A 146 6.06 3.02 -5.91
C SER A 146 5.14 2.15 -6.78
N GLY A 147 3.90 1.94 -6.34
CA GLY A 147 2.86 1.24 -7.09
C GLY A 147 2.00 2.19 -7.93
N LEU A 148 0.96 1.63 -8.50
CA LEU A 148 -0.04 2.36 -9.29
C LEU A 148 -1.16 2.93 -8.41
N GLY A 149 -2.02 3.75 -9.00
CA GLY A 149 -3.20 4.33 -8.37
C GLY A 149 -3.06 5.82 -8.10
N GLY A 150 -3.48 6.24 -6.94
CA GLY A 150 -3.65 7.63 -6.55
C GLY A 150 -5.07 7.85 -6.06
N PHE A 151 -5.48 9.09 -5.92
CA PHE A 151 -6.84 9.44 -5.57
C PHE A 151 -7.24 10.77 -6.20
N GLY A 152 -8.54 10.95 -6.41
CA GLY A 152 -9.12 12.17 -6.97
C GLY A 152 -10.26 12.70 -6.11
N ILE A 153 -10.72 13.89 -6.43
CA ILE A 153 -11.89 14.52 -5.80
C ILE A 153 -13.14 13.88 -6.40
N LYS A 154 -14.05 13.39 -5.56
CA LYS A 154 -15.34 12.83 -5.94
C LYS A 154 -16.43 13.87 -5.91
N SER A 155 -16.47 14.69 -4.86
CA SER A 155 -17.44 15.76 -4.67
C SER A 155 -16.86 16.91 -3.85
N VAL A 156 -17.43 18.09 -3.98
CA VAL A 156 -17.07 19.29 -3.23
C VAL A 156 -18.34 19.86 -2.62
N ASN A 157 -18.30 20.16 -1.33
CA ASN A 157 -19.35 20.90 -0.66
C ASN A 157 -19.17 22.40 -0.97
N GLU A 158 -20.12 23.01 -1.66
CA GLU A 158 -20.03 24.42 -2.09
C GLU A 158 -20.05 25.41 -0.92
N GLN A 159 -20.63 25.05 0.22
CA GLN A 159 -20.75 25.93 1.39
C GLN A 159 -19.47 25.94 2.26
N THR A 160 -18.87 24.77 2.49
CA THR A 160 -17.70 24.61 3.38
C THR A 160 -16.41 24.38 2.61
N GLY A 161 -16.49 24.12 1.30
CA GLY A 161 -15.35 23.75 0.48
C GLY A 161 -14.76 22.37 0.83
N GLU A 162 -15.43 21.59 1.67
CA GLU A 162 -15.01 20.20 1.98
C GLU A 162 -15.06 19.31 0.77
N GLN A 163 -14.04 18.46 0.62
CA GLN A 163 -13.91 17.53 -0.50
C GLN A 163 -14.03 16.09 -0.03
N GLU A 164 -14.82 15.31 -0.76
CA GLU A 164 -14.84 13.86 -0.66
C GLU A 164 -13.92 13.29 -1.73
N TYR A 165 -13.10 12.30 -1.35
CA TYR A 165 -12.11 11.69 -2.25
C TYR A 165 -12.47 10.27 -2.63
N THR A 166 -12.02 9.86 -3.81
CA THR A 166 -12.14 8.48 -4.29
C THR A 166 -10.77 7.93 -4.68
N PRO A 167 -10.41 6.71 -4.25
CA PRO A 167 -9.16 6.09 -4.64
C PRO A 167 -9.25 5.53 -6.06
N ILE A 168 -8.14 5.61 -6.78
CA ILE A 168 -7.95 4.92 -8.06
C ILE A 168 -7.51 3.49 -7.77
N ARG A 169 -8.29 2.52 -8.22
CA ARG A 169 -8.04 1.09 -8.06
C ARG A 169 -7.22 0.55 -9.22
N PHE A 170 -6.42 -0.45 -8.94
CA PHE A 170 -5.71 -1.21 -9.96
C PHE A 170 -5.57 -2.68 -9.56
N SER A 171 -5.28 -3.53 -10.53
CA SER A 171 -4.90 -4.92 -10.32
C SER A 171 -3.63 -5.25 -11.09
N SER A 172 -2.78 -6.06 -10.51
CA SER A 172 -1.55 -6.55 -11.12
C SER A 172 -1.38 -8.02 -10.78
N SER A 173 -1.05 -8.85 -11.77
CA SER A 173 -0.79 -10.28 -11.59
C SER A 173 0.38 -10.72 -12.47
N TRP A 174 1.21 -11.64 -11.99
CA TRP A 174 2.32 -12.27 -12.70
C TRP A 174 2.62 -13.67 -12.21
#